data_531c02822fc007b8ed59084479292ef9
#
_entry.id   531c02822fc007b8ed59084479292ef9
#
_cell.length_a   1.000
_cell.length_b   1.000
_cell.length_c   1.000
_cell.angle_alpha   90.00
_cell.angle_beta   90.00
_cell.angle_gamma   90.00
#
_symmetry.space_group_name_H-M   'P 1'
#
loop_
_entity.id
_entity.type
_entity.pdbx_description
1 polymer ?
#
loop_
_entity_poly.entity_id
_entity_poly.type
_entity_poly.pdbx_seq_one_letter_code
_entity_poly.pdbx_strand_id
1 'polypeptide(L)'
;MPAGRRPDRSESFGEALLGKILDSAHELPPHLIGPLVADVMGQLGGHRPQVLLQDYGQLVLVPLPGEGLTGGGPQVIDDSEAGRCFLDAVPVEVPQEGGVRVHLPLLDGGDQVGVMAVTMDSVDDDDRRLLLRISGLVADLLVTKHGYSDLFFGVRRDEGMSVAAEIQWSLLPPLAMIMPRVAVAGILEPAYAVGGDSFDYALNGDVLHVVMIDAMGHGLDAATMATVAIGSYRHARRAGIGLLEIYAFMDRAVAEQFGPEHFVTAQMLQLDTTTGRVQWVNAGHPPPILVRDHRVAQRLVAPTTLPVGLGGSEPRVSELGLVPGDRVLCFTDGVVEEHKSGGEEFGEDQLIDCVNQLERTGRGIRAVTRSLSHTLKQARGGQTSDDATLLMVEWRG
;
A
#
# COMPACT_ATOMS: atom_id res chain seq x y z
N MET A 1 25.65 20.61 38.97
CA MET A 1 25.09 19.45 38.31
C MET A 1 26.21 18.79 37.53
N PRO A 2 26.60 17.51 37.73
CA PRO A 2 27.63 16.90 36.92
C PRO A 2 27.08 16.79 35.49
N ALA A 3 27.88 17.23 34.52
CA ALA A 3 27.59 17.06 33.10
C ALA A 3 27.33 15.57 32.84
N GLY A 4 26.11 15.25 32.41
CA GLY A 4 25.73 13.90 32.07
C GLY A 4 26.70 13.34 31.01
N ARG A 5 27.24 12.15 31.29
CA ARG A 5 28.12 11.45 30.37
C ARG A 5 27.34 11.24 29.08
N ARG A 6 27.84 11.76 27.94
CA ARG A 6 27.24 11.44 26.65
C ARG A 6 27.13 9.93 26.51
N PRO A 7 25.98 9.38 26.05
CA PRO A 7 25.87 7.95 25.82
C PRO A 7 26.94 7.49 24.82
N ASP A 8 27.43 6.28 24.99
CA ASP A 8 28.35 5.64 24.04
C ASP A 8 27.56 5.36 22.74
N ARG A 9 28.06 5.90 21.65
CA ARG A 9 27.48 5.76 20.30
C ARG A 9 28.49 5.13 19.32
N SER A 10 29.49 4.40 19.88
CA SER A 10 30.47 3.68 19.08
C SER A 10 29.81 2.59 18.23
N GLU A 11 30.46 2.17 17.16
CA GLU A 11 29.98 1.09 16.27
C GLU A 11 29.76 -0.22 17.06
N SER A 12 30.66 -0.55 18.00
CA SER A 12 30.52 -1.71 18.86
C SER A 12 29.30 -1.62 19.80
N PHE A 13 28.94 -0.44 20.25
CA PHE A 13 27.72 -0.22 21.01
C PHE A 13 26.47 -0.40 20.12
N GLY A 14 26.50 0.14 18.90
CA GLY A 14 25.43 -0.05 17.92
C GLY A 14 25.19 -1.52 17.58
N GLU A 15 26.26 -2.28 17.35
CA GLU A 15 26.17 -3.73 17.11
C GLU A 15 25.58 -4.49 18.30
N ALA A 16 26.02 -4.18 19.52
CA ALA A 16 25.47 -4.80 20.73
C ALA A 16 23.97 -4.48 20.91
N LEU A 17 23.55 -3.25 20.59
CA LEU A 17 22.16 -2.83 20.68
C LEU A 17 21.27 -3.55 19.64
N LEU A 18 21.74 -3.65 18.41
CA LEU A 18 21.04 -4.41 17.35
C LEU A 18 20.98 -5.90 17.68
N GLY A 19 22.06 -6.48 18.22
CA GLY A 19 22.08 -7.86 18.71
C GLY A 19 21.01 -8.09 19.77
N LYS A 20 20.89 -7.20 20.76
CA LYS A 20 19.84 -7.28 21.79
C LYS A 20 18.42 -7.28 21.21
N ILE A 21 18.15 -6.45 20.18
CA ILE A 21 16.85 -6.43 19.51
C ILE A 21 16.61 -7.77 18.82
N LEU A 22 17.58 -8.26 18.06
CA LEU A 22 17.47 -9.53 17.33
C LEU A 22 17.29 -10.73 18.27
N ASP A 23 18.03 -10.79 19.37
CA ASP A 23 17.91 -11.86 20.37
C ASP A 23 16.53 -11.88 21.04
N SER A 24 15.94 -10.69 21.24
CA SER A 24 14.61 -10.55 21.83
C SER A 24 13.49 -10.80 20.82
N ALA A 25 13.73 -10.62 19.54
CA ALA A 25 12.71 -10.56 18.48
C ALA A 25 11.83 -11.82 18.41
N HIS A 26 12.41 -13.01 18.59
CA HIS A 26 11.68 -14.27 18.43
C HIS A 26 10.61 -14.49 19.49
N GLU A 27 10.90 -14.18 20.75
CA GLU A 27 10.03 -14.45 21.90
C GLU A 27 9.19 -13.23 22.31
N LEU A 28 9.44 -12.05 21.70
CA LEU A 28 8.78 -10.80 22.06
C LEU A 28 7.29 -10.85 21.76
N PRO A 29 6.40 -10.73 22.75
CA PRO A 29 4.97 -10.54 22.50
C PRO A 29 4.70 -9.22 21.78
N PRO A 30 3.67 -9.13 20.88
CA PRO A 30 3.39 -7.95 20.08
C PRO A 30 3.26 -6.64 20.88
N HIS A 31 2.61 -6.69 22.05
CA HIS A 31 2.42 -5.51 22.92
C HIS A 31 3.70 -4.97 23.57
N LEU A 32 4.79 -5.73 23.53
CA LEU A 32 6.09 -5.32 24.07
C LEU A 32 7.00 -4.66 23.03
N ILE A 33 6.57 -4.54 21.77
CA ILE A 33 7.32 -3.79 20.74
C ILE A 33 7.49 -2.33 21.15
N GLY A 34 6.43 -1.68 21.65
CA GLY A 34 6.51 -0.31 22.15
C GLY A 34 7.54 -0.12 23.26
N PRO A 35 7.47 -0.88 24.36
CA PRO A 35 8.49 -0.88 25.40
C PRO A 35 9.91 -1.15 24.91
N LEU A 36 10.10 -2.08 23.96
CA LEU A 36 11.41 -2.35 23.37
C LEU A 36 11.95 -1.13 22.63
N VAL A 37 11.13 -0.47 21.80
CA VAL A 37 11.51 0.76 21.08
C VAL A 37 11.88 1.87 22.06
N ALA A 38 11.10 2.03 23.12
CA ALA A 38 11.37 3.04 24.15
C ALA A 38 12.69 2.81 24.87
N ASP A 39 12.99 1.56 25.26
CA ASP A 39 14.24 1.18 25.92
C ASP A 39 15.44 1.41 24.98
N VAL A 40 15.36 0.97 23.73
CA VAL A 40 16.41 1.12 22.72
C VAL A 40 16.69 2.60 22.45
N MET A 41 15.66 3.42 22.26
CA MET A 41 15.83 4.86 22.05
C MET A 41 16.42 5.55 23.28
N GLY A 42 16.01 5.16 24.48
CA GLY A 42 16.58 5.67 25.74
C GLY A 42 18.07 5.37 25.88
N GLN A 43 18.53 4.16 25.49
CA GLN A 43 19.94 3.78 25.51
C GLN A 43 20.78 4.63 24.53
N LEU A 44 20.19 5.10 23.42
CA LEU A 44 20.82 6.04 22.49
C LEU A 44 20.78 7.50 22.98
N GLY A 45 20.22 7.77 24.17
CA GLY A 45 20.01 9.13 24.67
C GLY A 45 18.86 9.85 23.94
N GLY A 46 18.04 9.12 23.24
CA GLY A 46 16.82 9.64 22.64
C GLY A 46 15.69 9.75 23.65
N HIS A 47 14.82 10.69 23.45
CA HIS A 47 13.64 10.92 24.29
C HIS A 47 12.40 11.15 23.42
N ARG A 48 11.19 11.00 24.02
CA ARG A 48 9.91 11.09 23.34
C ARG A 48 9.78 10.14 22.13
N PRO A 49 10.14 8.82 22.26
CA PRO A 49 9.98 7.88 21.17
C PRO A 49 8.50 7.69 20.83
N GLN A 50 8.19 7.55 19.54
CA GLN A 50 6.87 7.23 19.02
C GLN A 50 6.99 6.20 17.90
N VAL A 51 5.99 5.34 17.79
CA VAL A 51 5.74 4.49 16.62
C VAL A 51 4.38 4.90 16.09
N LEU A 52 4.29 5.24 14.84
CA LEU A 52 3.10 5.75 14.17
C LEU A 52 2.74 4.78 13.06
N LEU A 53 1.51 4.26 13.04
CA LEU A 53 1.01 3.34 12.04
C LEU A 53 0.00 4.04 11.13
N GLN A 54 -0.01 3.73 9.83
CA GLN A 54 -1.03 4.22 8.92
C GLN A 54 -2.40 3.63 9.30
N ASP A 55 -3.42 4.48 9.40
CA ASP A 55 -4.82 4.05 9.60
C ASP A 55 -5.38 3.34 8.35
N TYR A 56 -6.49 2.62 8.51
CA TYR A 56 -7.16 1.99 7.37
C TYR A 56 -7.77 3.01 6.41
N GLY A 57 -8.22 4.16 6.91
CA GLY A 57 -8.69 5.28 6.09
C GLY A 57 -7.58 5.93 5.27
N GLN A 58 -6.31 5.56 5.52
CA GLN A 58 -5.13 6.03 4.80
C GLN A 58 -4.95 7.56 4.87
N LEU A 59 -5.52 8.20 5.88
CA LEU A 59 -5.52 9.66 6.06
C LEU A 59 -4.52 10.13 7.10
N VAL A 60 -4.29 9.31 8.13
CA VAL A 60 -3.48 9.70 9.29
C VAL A 60 -2.48 8.63 9.69
N LEU A 61 -1.48 9.04 10.43
CA LEU A 61 -0.57 8.18 11.17
C LEU A 61 -1.00 8.17 12.65
N VAL A 62 -1.38 7.01 13.16
CA VAL A 62 -1.91 6.82 14.50
C VAL A 62 -0.80 6.33 15.44
N PRO A 63 -0.59 6.95 16.62
CA PRO A 63 0.43 6.51 17.55
C PRO A 63 0.09 5.13 18.14
N LEU A 64 1.03 4.20 18.06
CA LEU A 64 0.98 2.92 18.75
C LEU A 64 1.06 3.16 20.26
N PRO A 65 0.10 2.65 21.07
CA PRO A 65 0.20 2.71 22.51
C PRO A 65 1.27 1.75 23.03
N GLY A 66 2.03 2.15 24.03
CA GLY A 66 3.05 1.31 24.66
C GLY A 66 3.73 2.02 25.81
N GLU A 67 4.13 1.28 26.84
CA GLU A 67 4.88 1.83 27.95
C GLU A 67 6.20 2.45 27.45
N GLY A 68 6.51 3.66 27.88
CA GLY A 68 7.69 4.41 27.44
C GLY A 68 7.55 5.12 26.07
N LEU A 69 6.56 4.78 25.26
CA LEU A 69 6.26 5.55 24.06
C LEU A 69 5.52 6.84 24.40
N THR A 70 5.79 7.88 23.63
CA THR A 70 5.07 9.15 23.75
C THR A 70 3.74 9.03 23.02
N GLY A 71 2.65 9.21 23.72
CA GLY A 71 1.32 9.31 23.15
C GLY A 71 1.14 10.60 22.32
N GLY A 72 -0.07 10.80 21.84
CA GLY A 72 -0.48 11.98 21.08
C GLY A 72 -1.71 11.69 20.25
N GLY A 73 -2.19 12.69 19.51
CA GLY A 73 -3.25 12.50 18.51
C GLY A 73 -2.70 11.96 17.18
N PRO A 74 -3.60 11.48 16.30
CA PRO A 74 -3.26 11.15 14.94
C PRO A 74 -2.61 12.33 14.20
N GLN A 75 -1.67 12.04 13.32
CA GLN A 75 -0.96 13.04 12.49
C GLN A 75 -1.40 12.90 11.04
N VAL A 76 -1.91 13.98 10.46
CA VAL A 76 -2.37 13.98 9.06
C VAL A 76 -1.18 13.70 8.13
N ILE A 77 -1.32 12.73 7.23
CA ILE A 77 -0.23 12.32 6.35
C ILE A 77 0.17 13.46 5.40
N ASP A 78 -0.79 14.19 4.84
CA ASP A 78 -0.51 15.23 3.85
C ASP A 78 -0.02 16.56 4.48
N ASP A 79 -0.13 16.72 5.81
CA ASP A 79 0.20 17.98 6.50
C ASP A 79 0.97 17.74 7.82
N SER A 80 1.95 16.86 7.80
CA SER A 80 2.84 16.66 8.93
C SER A 80 4.24 16.21 8.52
N GLU A 81 5.22 16.42 9.39
CA GLU A 81 6.59 15.97 9.17
C GLU A 81 6.70 14.43 9.17
N ALA A 82 5.92 13.76 10.00
CA ALA A 82 5.80 12.31 9.96
C ALA A 82 5.16 11.83 8.65
N GLY A 83 4.13 12.54 8.17
CA GLY A 83 3.51 12.26 6.88
C GLY A 83 4.47 12.47 5.70
N ARG A 84 5.30 13.52 5.72
CA ARG A 84 6.35 13.70 4.70
C ARG A 84 7.35 12.55 4.72
N CYS A 85 7.82 12.13 5.91
CA CYS A 85 8.67 10.95 6.06
C CYS A 85 8.00 9.68 5.51
N PHE A 86 6.71 9.53 5.77
CA PHE A 86 5.91 8.40 5.27
C PHE A 86 5.78 8.41 3.74
N LEU A 87 5.42 9.54 3.13
CA LEU A 87 5.18 9.64 1.68
C LEU A 87 6.45 9.45 0.86
N ASP A 88 7.55 10.04 1.32
CA ASP A 88 8.81 10.04 0.59
C ASP A 88 9.69 8.82 0.93
N ALA A 89 9.34 8.07 1.99
CA ALA A 89 10.10 6.93 2.51
C ALA A 89 11.58 7.28 2.84
N VAL A 90 11.81 8.52 3.31
CA VAL A 90 13.13 9.02 3.69
C VAL A 90 13.07 9.64 5.09
N PRO A 91 14.19 9.63 5.85
CA PRO A 91 14.25 10.32 7.13
C PRO A 91 13.98 11.81 7.01
N VAL A 92 13.27 12.36 8.01
CA VAL A 92 12.98 13.78 8.13
C VAL A 92 13.49 14.27 9.48
N GLU A 93 14.40 15.25 9.47
CA GLU A 93 14.96 15.85 10.66
C GLU A 93 14.38 17.27 10.83
N VAL A 94 13.85 17.55 12.02
CA VAL A 94 13.25 18.84 12.35
C VAL A 94 13.93 19.42 13.59
N PRO A 95 14.71 20.51 13.47
CA PRO A 95 15.25 21.21 14.63
C PRO A 95 14.11 21.70 15.53
N GLN A 96 14.26 21.50 16.83
CA GLN A 96 13.30 22.00 17.83
C GLN A 96 14.04 22.45 19.11
N GLU A 97 13.31 23.08 20.02
CA GLU A 97 13.89 23.44 21.31
C GLU A 97 14.33 22.19 22.07
N GLY A 98 15.62 22.11 22.39
CA GLY A 98 16.22 20.97 23.10
C GLY A 98 16.72 19.83 22.20
N GLY A 99 16.88 20.05 20.87
CA GLY A 99 17.51 19.07 20.00
C GLY A 99 16.92 18.95 18.59
N VAL A 100 16.91 17.74 18.06
CA VAL A 100 16.42 17.42 16.72
C VAL A 100 15.37 16.31 16.82
N ARG A 101 14.17 16.55 16.30
CA ARG A 101 13.15 15.52 16.10
C ARG A 101 13.42 14.78 14.82
N VAL A 102 13.68 13.48 14.92
CA VAL A 102 13.96 12.60 13.78
C VAL A 102 12.76 11.72 13.53
N HIS A 103 12.25 11.74 12.29
CA HIS A 103 11.22 10.84 11.79
C HIS A 103 11.90 9.86 10.84
N LEU A 104 11.67 8.57 11.03
CA LEU A 104 12.32 7.47 10.32
C LEU A 104 11.23 6.60 9.68
N PRO A 105 11.30 6.29 8.39
CA PRO A 105 10.34 5.41 7.78
C PRO A 105 10.49 3.99 8.33
N LEU A 106 9.38 3.34 8.63
CA LEU A 106 9.31 1.92 8.99
C LEU A 106 9.08 1.12 7.71
N LEU A 107 10.17 0.64 7.12
CA LEU A 107 10.18 -0.12 5.86
C LEU A 107 10.46 -1.59 6.13
N ASP A 108 9.55 -2.48 5.72
CA ASP A 108 9.74 -3.92 5.67
C ASP A 108 9.90 -4.34 4.20
N GLY A 109 11.13 -4.57 3.78
CA GLY A 109 11.42 -4.81 2.37
C GLY A 109 10.94 -3.67 1.48
N GLY A 110 9.90 -3.91 0.69
CA GLY A 110 9.29 -2.91 -0.19
C GLY A 110 8.08 -2.19 0.40
N ASP A 111 7.52 -2.67 1.51
CA ASP A 111 6.34 -2.09 2.14
C ASP A 111 6.71 -1.03 3.19
N GLN A 112 5.77 -0.14 3.45
CA GLN A 112 5.91 0.91 4.46
C GLN A 112 4.76 0.82 5.46
N VAL A 113 5.08 0.40 6.67
CA VAL A 113 4.10 0.13 7.71
C VAL A 113 3.82 1.35 8.60
N GLY A 114 4.70 2.34 8.58
CA GLY A 114 4.52 3.52 9.42
C GLY A 114 5.75 4.41 9.52
N VAL A 115 5.86 5.13 10.62
CA VAL A 115 6.98 6.04 10.95
C VAL A 115 7.39 5.85 12.41
N MET A 116 8.67 5.72 12.68
CA MET A 116 9.22 5.84 14.02
C MET A 116 9.75 7.28 14.21
N ALA A 117 9.51 7.87 15.36
CA ALA A 117 10.01 9.20 15.66
C ALA A 117 10.67 9.28 17.04
N VAL A 118 11.79 10.01 17.14
CA VAL A 118 12.54 10.18 18.37
C VAL A 118 13.14 11.58 18.41
N THR A 119 13.30 12.16 19.58
CA THR A 119 14.05 13.43 19.77
C THR A 119 15.43 13.12 20.31
N MET A 120 16.46 13.68 19.68
CA MET A 120 17.87 13.53 20.05
C MET A 120 18.45 14.91 20.36
N ASP A 121 19.43 15.00 21.28
CA ASP A 121 20.12 16.27 21.56
C ASP A 121 20.89 16.77 20.33
N SER A 122 21.48 15.84 19.58
CA SER A 122 22.16 16.06 18.30
C SER A 122 22.17 14.76 17.50
N VAL A 123 22.33 14.85 16.20
CA VAL A 123 22.36 13.69 15.28
C VAL A 123 23.55 13.84 14.37
N ASP A 124 24.45 12.86 14.39
CA ASP A 124 25.55 12.72 13.45
C ASP A 124 25.29 11.60 12.42
N ASP A 125 26.25 11.31 11.56
CA ASP A 125 26.06 10.31 10.50
C ASP A 125 26.03 8.85 11.04
N ASP A 126 26.68 8.59 12.17
CA ASP A 126 26.63 7.28 12.82
C ASP A 126 25.27 7.08 13.48
N ASP A 127 24.74 8.09 14.12
CA ASP A 127 23.37 8.11 14.65
C ASP A 127 22.34 7.86 13.54
N ARG A 128 22.44 8.53 12.42
CA ARG A 128 21.55 8.34 11.26
C ARG A 128 21.53 6.91 10.76
N ARG A 129 22.73 6.33 10.58
CA ARG A 129 22.86 4.92 10.14
C ARG A 129 22.25 3.95 11.15
N LEU A 130 22.53 4.14 12.45
CA LEU A 130 22.02 3.27 13.49
C LEU A 130 20.51 3.38 13.64
N LEU A 131 19.96 4.58 13.65
CA LEU A 131 18.53 4.84 13.71
C LEU A 131 17.78 4.20 12.53
N LEU A 132 18.32 4.28 11.29
CA LEU A 132 17.75 3.62 10.13
C LEU A 132 17.79 2.09 10.24
N ARG A 133 18.86 1.50 10.76
CA ARG A 133 18.92 0.04 11.00
C ARG A 133 17.89 -0.40 12.04
N ILE A 134 17.73 0.38 13.10
CA ILE A 134 16.72 0.10 14.13
C ILE A 134 15.31 0.25 13.56
N SER A 135 15.03 1.28 12.77
CA SER A 135 13.70 1.45 12.16
C SER A 135 13.33 0.30 11.24
N GLY A 136 14.28 -0.24 10.47
CA GLY A 136 14.07 -1.45 9.66
C GLY A 136 13.73 -2.66 10.53
N LEU A 137 14.52 -2.94 11.60
CA LEU A 137 14.21 -4.05 12.52
C LEU A 137 12.86 -3.89 13.22
N VAL A 138 12.47 -2.66 13.58
CA VAL A 138 11.15 -2.40 14.17
C VAL A 138 10.04 -2.65 13.13
N ALA A 139 10.25 -2.28 11.88
CA ALA A 139 9.30 -2.59 10.81
C ALA A 139 9.13 -4.11 10.62
N ASP A 140 10.24 -4.85 10.54
CA ASP A 140 10.23 -6.32 10.45
C ASP A 140 9.47 -6.96 11.64
N LEU A 141 9.67 -6.44 12.85
CA LEU A 141 8.95 -6.90 14.04
C LEU A 141 7.45 -6.63 13.96
N LEU A 142 7.05 -5.42 13.53
CA LEU A 142 5.64 -5.06 13.37
C LEU A 142 4.95 -5.98 12.37
N VAL A 143 5.55 -6.22 11.21
CA VAL A 143 5.00 -7.10 10.16
C VAL A 143 4.97 -8.55 10.61
N THR A 144 6.07 -9.07 11.19
CA THR A 144 6.14 -10.45 11.64
C THR A 144 5.16 -10.75 12.78
N LYS A 145 4.93 -9.80 13.67
CA LYS A 145 4.06 -9.98 14.85
C LYS A 145 2.60 -9.58 14.58
N HIS A 146 2.31 -8.97 13.43
CA HIS A 146 0.95 -8.53 13.06
C HIS A 146 -0.07 -9.68 13.10
N GLY A 147 0.29 -10.86 12.58
CA GLY A 147 -0.59 -12.02 12.55
C GLY A 147 -0.84 -12.70 13.91
N TYR A 148 -0.20 -12.25 15.00
CA TYR A 148 -0.34 -12.85 16.32
C TYR A 148 -1.16 -11.99 17.31
N SER A 149 -1.68 -10.85 16.88
CA SER A 149 -2.36 -9.93 17.79
C SER A 149 -3.31 -9.00 17.05
N ASP A 150 -4.46 -8.71 17.66
CA ASP A 150 -5.40 -7.70 17.19
C ASP A 150 -4.97 -6.26 17.53
N LEU A 151 -3.87 -6.08 18.25
CA LEU A 151 -3.39 -4.78 18.72
C LEU A 151 -3.22 -3.79 17.55
N PHE A 152 -2.51 -4.21 16.50
CA PHE A 152 -2.21 -3.33 15.37
C PHE A 152 -3.44 -3.04 14.52
N PHE A 153 -4.34 -4.02 14.40
CA PHE A 153 -5.65 -3.82 13.76
C PHE A 153 -6.49 -2.79 14.54
N GLY A 154 -6.55 -2.94 15.86
CA GLY A 154 -7.32 -2.02 16.72
C GLY A 154 -6.79 -0.58 16.67
N VAL A 155 -5.46 -0.41 16.70
CA VAL A 155 -4.83 0.92 16.65
C VAL A 155 -5.08 1.65 15.33
N ARG A 156 -5.10 0.93 14.22
CA ARG A 156 -5.29 1.50 12.87
C ARG A 156 -6.73 1.83 12.53
N ARG A 157 -7.69 1.47 13.39
CA ARG A 157 -9.13 1.72 13.19
C ARG A 157 -9.57 3.02 13.84
N ASP A 158 -10.28 3.82 13.09
CA ASP A 158 -10.97 5.01 13.58
C ASP A 158 -12.45 4.72 13.91
N GLU A 159 -13.05 3.75 13.19
CA GLU A 159 -14.44 3.33 13.36
C GLU A 159 -14.63 1.82 13.21
N GLY A 160 -15.87 1.35 13.43
CA GLY A 160 -16.24 -0.06 13.25
C GLY A 160 -16.19 -0.50 11.80
N MET A 161 -15.47 -1.59 11.53
CA MET A 161 -15.35 -2.18 10.19
C MET A 161 -16.46 -3.19 9.94
N SER A 162 -17.07 -3.19 8.76
CA SER A 162 -18.02 -4.22 8.35
C SER A 162 -17.32 -5.56 8.14
N VAL A 163 -18.06 -6.68 8.20
CA VAL A 163 -17.49 -8.01 7.92
C VAL A 163 -16.95 -8.09 6.50
N ALA A 164 -17.61 -7.45 5.55
CA ALA A 164 -17.14 -7.36 4.16
C ALA A 164 -15.77 -6.65 4.06
N ALA A 165 -15.63 -5.51 4.73
CA ALA A 165 -14.37 -4.78 4.77
C ALA A 165 -13.25 -5.55 5.51
N GLU A 166 -13.56 -6.29 6.59
CA GLU A 166 -12.59 -7.19 7.23
C GLU A 166 -12.03 -8.24 6.25
N ILE A 167 -12.93 -8.87 5.47
CA ILE A 167 -12.53 -9.84 4.45
C ILE A 167 -11.67 -9.16 3.38
N GLN A 168 -12.11 -8.01 2.89
CA GLN A 168 -11.41 -7.26 1.83
C GLN A 168 -10.00 -6.86 2.27
N TRP A 169 -9.84 -6.28 3.46
CA TRP A 169 -8.52 -5.93 3.99
C TRP A 169 -7.62 -7.15 4.24
N SER A 170 -8.19 -8.28 4.66
CA SER A 170 -7.40 -9.52 4.83
C SER A 170 -6.97 -10.14 3.50
N LEU A 171 -7.68 -9.81 2.42
CA LEU A 171 -7.40 -10.30 1.07
C LEU A 171 -6.30 -9.51 0.37
N LEU A 172 -6.19 -8.20 0.66
CA LEU A 172 -5.23 -7.32 0.01
C LEU A 172 -3.77 -7.71 0.32
N PRO A 173 -2.88 -7.58 -0.66
CA PRO A 173 -1.44 -7.58 -0.42
C PRO A 173 -1.03 -6.29 0.30
N PRO A 174 0.25 -6.12 0.69
CA PRO A 174 0.76 -4.80 1.10
C PRO A 174 0.37 -3.71 0.08
N LEU A 175 -0.07 -2.54 0.59
CA LEU A 175 -0.56 -1.47 -0.29
C LEU A 175 0.54 -0.87 -1.17
N ALA A 176 1.80 -1.10 -0.84
CA ALA A 176 2.91 -0.65 -1.66
C ALA A 176 4.07 -1.65 -1.66
N MET A 177 4.79 -1.69 -2.77
CA MET A 177 6.05 -2.42 -2.91
C MET A 177 7.01 -1.58 -3.73
N ILE A 178 8.17 -1.26 -3.16
CA ILE A 178 9.21 -0.49 -3.85
C ILE A 178 10.46 -1.37 -4.00
N MET A 179 10.72 -1.82 -5.20
CA MET A 179 11.88 -2.62 -5.57
C MET A 179 12.76 -1.89 -6.60
N PRO A 180 14.00 -2.30 -6.82
CA PRO A 180 14.92 -1.59 -7.75
C PRO A 180 14.34 -1.39 -9.14
N ARG A 181 13.70 -2.43 -9.72
CA ARG A 181 13.22 -2.41 -11.10
C ARG A 181 11.74 -2.09 -11.24
N VAL A 182 10.95 -2.18 -10.16
CA VAL A 182 9.51 -2.01 -10.22
C VAL A 182 8.98 -1.47 -8.91
N ALA A 183 7.95 -0.64 -8.98
CA ALA A 183 7.20 -0.21 -7.82
C ALA A 183 5.70 -0.39 -8.05
N VAL A 184 4.99 -0.64 -6.96
CA VAL A 184 3.53 -0.76 -6.92
C VAL A 184 3.02 0.12 -5.79
N ALA A 185 1.91 0.83 -6.01
CA ALA A 185 1.19 1.53 -4.97
C ALA A 185 -0.31 1.44 -5.21
N GLY A 186 -1.06 1.01 -4.20
CA GLY A 186 -2.51 0.84 -4.24
C GLY A 186 -3.22 1.61 -3.15
N ILE A 187 -4.46 1.97 -3.41
CA ILE A 187 -5.40 2.56 -2.46
C ILE A 187 -6.77 1.94 -2.69
N LEU A 188 -7.46 1.68 -1.58
CA LEU A 188 -8.82 1.18 -1.53
C LEU A 188 -9.69 2.16 -0.74
N GLU A 189 -10.80 2.61 -1.32
CA GLU A 189 -11.82 3.44 -0.67
C GLU A 189 -13.23 2.90 -0.96
N PRO A 190 -14.16 2.94 0.02
CA PRO A 190 -13.98 3.29 1.43
C PRO A 190 -13.35 2.16 2.26
N ALA A 191 -12.68 2.55 3.35
CA ALA A 191 -11.94 1.60 4.19
C ALA A 191 -12.81 0.69 5.08
N TYR A 192 -14.04 1.12 5.42
CA TYR A 192 -14.80 0.53 6.55
C TYR A 192 -16.13 -0.11 6.17
N ALA A 193 -16.68 0.14 4.99
CA ALA A 193 -18.09 -0.14 4.72
C ALA A 193 -18.38 -1.12 3.57
N VAL A 194 -17.66 -1.13 2.48
CA VAL A 194 -18.04 -1.84 1.25
C VAL A 194 -17.03 -2.95 0.91
N GLY A 195 -17.32 -3.84 -0.02
CA GLY A 195 -16.43 -4.93 -0.31
C GLY A 195 -16.77 -5.68 -1.60
N GLY A 196 -16.34 -5.19 -2.75
CA GLY A 196 -16.42 -5.86 -4.05
C GLY A 196 -15.10 -5.77 -4.77
N ASP A 197 -14.45 -4.62 -4.63
CA ASP A 197 -13.15 -4.33 -5.20
C ASP A 197 -12.03 -5.09 -4.49
N SER A 198 -11.06 -5.52 -5.26
CA SER A 198 -9.79 -5.99 -4.72
C SER A 198 -8.69 -5.93 -5.76
N PHE A 199 -7.45 -5.94 -5.32
CA PHE A 199 -6.31 -6.17 -6.17
C PHE A 199 -5.33 -7.16 -5.54
N ASP A 200 -4.50 -7.75 -6.37
CA ASP A 200 -3.39 -8.58 -5.91
C ASP A 200 -2.18 -8.40 -6.82
N TYR A 201 -1.01 -8.54 -6.25
CA TYR A 201 0.22 -8.59 -7.02
C TYR A 201 1.24 -9.54 -6.40
N ALA A 202 2.18 -10.00 -7.21
CA ALA A 202 3.36 -10.71 -6.73
C ALA A 202 4.48 -10.62 -7.74
N LEU A 203 5.69 -10.41 -7.25
CA LEU A 203 6.92 -10.50 -8.03
C LEU A 203 7.49 -11.91 -7.91
N ASN A 204 7.39 -12.69 -8.99
CA ASN A 204 7.88 -14.07 -9.08
C ASN A 204 9.09 -14.10 -10.02
N GLY A 205 10.29 -14.20 -9.46
CA GLY A 205 11.51 -13.98 -10.24
C GLY A 205 11.53 -12.58 -10.84
N ASP A 206 11.63 -12.50 -12.16
CA ASP A 206 11.65 -11.22 -12.90
C ASP A 206 10.28 -10.82 -13.45
N VAL A 207 9.19 -11.52 -13.09
CA VAL A 207 7.85 -11.22 -13.58
C VAL A 207 6.96 -10.70 -12.45
N LEU A 208 6.50 -9.46 -12.59
CA LEU A 208 5.44 -8.91 -11.76
C LEU A 208 4.08 -9.32 -12.33
N HIS A 209 3.31 -10.02 -11.52
CA HIS A 209 1.92 -10.35 -11.78
C HIS A 209 1.02 -9.37 -11.05
N VAL A 210 0.00 -8.87 -11.71
CA VAL A 210 -0.98 -7.93 -11.15
C VAL A 210 -2.38 -8.35 -11.58
N VAL A 211 -3.34 -8.22 -10.68
CA VAL A 211 -4.77 -8.29 -10.98
C VAL A 211 -5.50 -7.21 -10.21
N MET A 212 -6.46 -6.57 -10.85
CA MET A 212 -7.50 -5.75 -10.24
C MET A 212 -8.84 -6.37 -10.59
N ILE A 213 -9.72 -6.46 -9.63
CA ILE A 213 -11.06 -7.03 -9.79
C ILE A 213 -12.10 -6.12 -9.15
N ASP A 214 -13.32 -6.22 -9.68
CA ASP A 214 -14.51 -5.68 -9.08
C ASP A 214 -15.63 -6.71 -9.19
N ALA A 215 -16.16 -7.13 -8.05
CA ALA A 215 -17.19 -8.16 -7.95
C ALA A 215 -18.57 -7.52 -7.96
N MET A 216 -19.46 -8.03 -8.81
CA MET A 216 -20.84 -7.57 -8.94
C MET A 216 -21.53 -7.44 -7.59
N GLY A 217 -22.16 -6.28 -7.32
CA GLY A 217 -22.93 -6.01 -6.11
C GLY A 217 -22.10 -5.39 -5.00
N HIS A 218 -22.56 -5.47 -3.76
CA HIS A 218 -21.92 -4.84 -2.60
C HIS A 218 -22.04 -5.71 -1.33
N GLY A 219 -21.25 -5.38 -0.34
CA GLY A 219 -21.30 -6.02 0.97
C GLY A 219 -20.71 -7.43 0.98
N LEU A 220 -21.26 -8.30 1.85
CA LEU A 220 -20.66 -9.61 2.14
C LEU A 220 -20.65 -10.56 0.95
N ASP A 221 -21.67 -10.54 0.10
CA ASP A 221 -21.77 -11.40 -1.07
C ASP A 221 -20.69 -11.04 -2.10
N ALA A 222 -20.51 -9.75 -2.38
CA ALA A 222 -19.47 -9.26 -3.26
C ALA A 222 -18.05 -9.55 -2.68
N ALA A 223 -17.83 -9.32 -1.39
CA ALA A 223 -16.56 -9.64 -0.72
C ALA A 223 -16.23 -11.15 -0.78
N THR A 224 -17.25 -12.00 -0.66
CA THR A 224 -17.08 -13.45 -0.79
C THR A 224 -16.71 -13.83 -2.22
N MET A 225 -17.35 -13.24 -3.23
CA MET A 225 -17.04 -13.44 -4.63
C MET A 225 -15.64 -12.96 -4.99
N ALA A 226 -15.24 -11.78 -4.53
CA ALA A 226 -13.88 -11.26 -4.64
C ALA A 226 -12.85 -12.22 -4.02
N THR A 227 -13.18 -12.82 -2.87
CA THR A 227 -12.30 -13.80 -2.20
C THR A 227 -12.08 -15.04 -3.08
N VAL A 228 -13.14 -15.58 -3.71
CA VAL A 228 -13.01 -16.72 -4.64
C VAL A 228 -12.22 -16.33 -5.89
N ALA A 229 -12.47 -15.15 -6.45
CA ALA A 229 -11.75 -14.65 -7.63
C ALA A 229 -10.25 -14.48 -7.35
N ILE A 230 -9.87 -13.77 -6.27
CA ILE A 230 -8.46 -13.58 -5.88
C ILE A 230 -7.81 -14.92 -5.49
N GLY A 231 -8.52 -15.78 -4.74
CA GLY A 231 -8.04 -17.10 -4.37
C GLY A 231 -7.71 -17.97 -5.60
N SER A 232 -8.60 -17.98 -6.59
CA SER A 232 -8.40 -18.70 -7.85
C SER A 232 -7.27 -18.10 -8.68
N TYR A 233 -7.15 -16.77 -8.76
CA TYR A 233 -6.03 -16.08 -9.38
C TYR A 233 -4.69 -16.47 -8.73
N ARG A 234 -4.59 -16.38 -7.40
CA ARG A 234 -3.39 -16.75 -6.64
C ARG A 234 -3.01 -18.22 -6.87
N HIS A 235 -4.00 -19.13 -6.89
CA HIS A 235 -3.77 -20.54 -7.17
C HIS A 235 -3.17 -20.74 -8.56
N ALA A 236 -3.81 -20.21 -9.59
CA ALA A 236 -3.39 -20.31 -10.98
C ALA A 236 -2.00 -19.69 -11.22
N ARG A 237 -1.75 -18.49 -10.68
CA ARG A 237 -0.45 -17.84 -10.73
C ARG A 237 0.66 -18.67 -10.08
N ARG A 238 0.41 -19.27 -8.91
CA ARG A 238 1.36 -20.15 -8.21
C ARG A 238 1.63 -21.45 -8.95
N ALA A 239 0.69 -21.89 -9.79
CA ALA A 239 0.88 -23.03 -10.70
C ALA A 239 1.72 -22.68 -11.94
N GLY A 240 2.08 -21.39 -12.14
CA GLY A 240 2.93 -20.94 -13.24
C GLY A 240 2.25 -20.97 -14.60
N ILE A 241 0.91 -20.95 -14.66
CA ILE A 241 0.15 -20.94 -15.91
C ILE A 241 0.03 -19.52 -16.49
N GLY A 242 -0.22 -19.44 -17.80
CA GLY A 242 -0.28 -18.16 -18.52
C GLY A 242 -1.58 -17.36 -18.28
N LEU A 243 -1.62 -16.11 -18.75
CA LEU A 243 -2.77 -15.20 -18.52
C LEU A 243 -4.10 -15.77 -19.02
N LEU A 244 -4.10 -16.48 -20.17
CA LEU A 244 -5.31 -17.05 -20.73
C LEU A 244 -5.87 -18.19 -19.87
N GLU A 245 -4.97 -19.04 -19.38
CA GLU A 245 -5.34 -20.15 -18.50
C GLU A 245 -5.74 -19.63 -17.10
N ILE A 246 -5.12 -18.54 -16.62
CA ILE A 246 -5.52 -17.87 -15.37
C ILE A 246 -6.96 -17.38 -15.51
N TYR A 247 -7.28 -16.66 -16.60
CA TYR A 247 -8.66 -16.23 -16.87
C TYR A 247 -9.65 -17.41 -16.86
N ALA A 248 -9.35 -18.45 -17.62
CA ALA A 248 -10.23 -19.62 -17.74
C ALA A 248 -10.39 -20.37 -16.40
N PHE A 249 -9.37 -20.35 -15.55
CA PHE A 249 -9.45 -20.93 -14.21
C PHE A 249 -10.33 -20.11 -13.28
N MET A 250 -10.15 -18.78 -13.26
CA MET A 250 -10.98 -17.87 -12.49
C MET A 250 -12.45 -17.93 -12.93
N ASP A 251 -12.70 -17.90 -14.25
CA ASP A 251 -14.04 -17.95 -14.84
C ASP A 251 -14.81 -19.18 -14.36
N ARG A 252 -14.18 -20.36 -14.44
CA ARG A 252 -14.81 -21.61 -13.93
C ARG A 252 -15.04 -21.56 -12.41
N ALA A 253 -14.06 -21.09 -11.64
CA ALA A 253 -14.18 -21.08 -10.19
C ALA A 253 -15.33 -20.18 -9.70
N VAL A 254 -15.52 -19.01 -10.32
CA VAL A 254 -16.62 -18.09 -9.98
C VAL A 254 -17.97 -18.68 -10.46
N ALA A 255 -18.05 -19.18 -11.70
CA ALA A 255 -19.27 -19.78 -12.24
C ALA A 255 -19.75 -20.99 -11.44
N GLU A 256 -18.84 -21.88 -11.04
CA GLU A 256 -19.16 -23.07 -10.26
C GLU A 256 -19.65 -22.72 -8.85
N GLN A 257 -19.13 -21.67 -8.25
CA GLN A 257 -19.46 -21.29 -6.87
C GLN A 257 -20.74 -20.46 -6.78
N PHE A 258 -20.97 -19.52 -7.71
CA PHE A 258 -22.04 -18.52 -7.60
C PHE A 258 -23.14 -18.65 -8.66
N GLY A 259 -22.89 -19.45 -9.70
CA GLY A 259 -23.83 -19.63 -10.81
C GLY A 259 -23.71 -18.54 -11.89
N PRO A 260 -24.48 -18.68 -13.00
CA PRO A 260 -24.24 -17.94 -14.25
C PRO A 260 -24.68 -16.49 -14.25
N GLU A 261 -25.35 -16.02 -13.21
CA GLU A 261 -25.81 -14.62 -13.09
C GLU A 261 -24.84 -13.74 -12.31
N HIS A 262 -23.76 -14.34 -11.78
CA HIS A 262 -22.76 -13.63 -10.98
C HIS A 262 -21.44 -13.55 -11.74
N PHE A 263 -20.80 -12.40 -11.66
CA PHE A 263 -19.55 -12.17 -12.36
C PHE A 263 -18.62 -11.21 -11.60
N VAL A 264 -17.38 -11.23 -12.00
CA VAL A 264 -16.34 -10.33 -11.52
C VAL A 264 -15.65 -9.71 -12.74
N THR A 265 -15.60 -8.38 -12.83
CA THR A 265 -14.75 -7.75 -13.82
C THR A 265 -13.28 -7.91 -13.40
N ALA A 266 -12.37 -8.03 -14.34
CA ALA A 266 -10.96 -8.23 -14.01
C ALA A 266 -10.02 -7.62 -15.05
N GLN A 267 -8.97 -6.97 -14.56
CA GLN A 267 -7.82 -6.55 -15.34
C GLN A 267 -6.59 -7.31 -14.85
N MET A 268 -6.04 -8.17 -15.69
CA MET A 268 -4.88 -9.01 -15.34
C MET A 268 -3.67 -8.58 -16.17
N LEU A 269 -2.51 -8.35 -15.51
CA LEU A 269 -1.27 -7.94 -16.17
C LEU A 269 -0.10 -8.82 -15.73
N GLN A 270 0.86 -8.99 -16.64
CA GLN A 270 2.18 -9.53 -16.36
C GLN A 270 3.23 -8.59 -16.94
N LEU A 271 4.15 -8.12 -16.11
CA LEU A 271 5.27 -7.26 -16.51
C LEU A 271 6.58 -8.02 -16.30
N ASP A 272 7.30 -8.25 -17.37
CA ASP A 272 8.70 -8.69 -17.31
C ASP A 272 9.56 -7.47 -16.90
N THR A 273 10.09 -7.50 -15.69
CA THR A 273 10.83 -6.38 -15.10
C THR A 273 12.23 -6.21 -15.70
N THR A 274 12.71 -7.18 -16.46
CA THR A 274 14.02 -7.09 -17.14
C THR A 274 13.91 -6.41 -18.50
N THR A 275 12.79 -6.60 -19.18
CA THR A 275 12.60 -6.10 -20.56
C THR A 275 11.59 -4.95 -20.65
N GLY A 276 10.75 -4.74 -19.64
CA GLY A 276 9.64 -3.79 -19.68
C GLY A 276 8.47 -4.25 -20.53
N ARG A 277 8.44 -5.52 -20.97
CA ARG A 277 7.32 -6.06 -21.72
C ARG A 277 6.15 -6.30 -20.78
N VAL A 278 5.05 -5.59 -20.99
CA VAL A 278 3.79 -5.80 -20.28
C VAL A 278 2.80 -6.51 -21.20
N GLN A 279 2.15 -7.54 -20.65
CA GLN A 279 1.07 -8.28 -21.28
C GLN A 279 -0.18 -8.19 -20.40
N TRP A 280 -1.37 -8.12 -21.01
CA TRP A 280 -2.61 -8.03 -20.23
C TRP A 280 -3.81 -8.69 -20.92
N VAL A 281 -4.78 -9.05 -20.08
CA VAL A 281 -6.13 -9.49 -20.47
C VAL A 281 -7.14 -8.62 -19.75
N ASN A 282 -8.13 -8.12 -20.48
CA ASN A 282 -9.24 -7.36 -19.94
C ASN A 282 -10.52 -8.18 -19.96
N ALA A 283 -11.11 -8.41 -18.80
CA ALA A 283 -12.35 -9.13 -18.57
C ALA A 283 -13.47 -8.19 -18.12
N GLY A 284 -13.92 -7.31 -19.02
CA GLY A 284 -15.00 -6.36 -18.74
C GLY A 284 -14.65 -5.21 -17.79
N HIS A 285 -13.36 -4.99 -17.50
CA HIS A 285 -12.89 -3.99 -16.55
C HIS A 285 -12.47 -2.69 -17.27
N PRO A 286 -12.47 -1.51 -16.61
CA PRO A 286 -11.94 -0.29 -17.19
C PRO A 286 -10.50 -0.47 -17.71
N PRO A 287 -10.16 0.04 -18.91
CA PRO A 287 -8.81 -0.12 -19.47
C PRO A 287 -7.79 0.70 -18.67
N PRO A 288 -6.62 0.13 -18.34
CA PRO A 288 -5.56 0.86 -17.66
C PRO A 288 -5.06 2.07 -18.46
N ILE A 289 -4.51 3.05 -17.75
CA ILE A 289 -3.92 4.25 -18.32
C ILE A 289 -2.40 4.15 -18.27
N LEU A 290 -1.73 4.34 -19.41
CA LEU A 290 -0.28 4.49 -19.47
C LEU A 290 0.10 5.96 -19.27
N VAL A 291 0.96 6.19 -18.27
CA VAL A 291 1.63 7.47 -18.03
C VAL A 291 3.08 7.34 -18.49
N ARG A 292 3.50 8.24 -19.36
CA ARG A 292 4.87 8.33 -19.93
C ARG A 292 5.31 9.79 -19.95
N ASP A 293 6.54 10.06 -19.60
CA ASP A 293 7.08 11.44 -19.54
C ASP A 293 6.20 12.37 -18.68
N HIS A 294 5.76 11.87 -17.53
CA HIS A 294 4.91 12.60 -16.56
C HIS A 294 3.58 13.11 -17.12
N ARG A 295 2.99 12.38 -18.04
CA ARG A 295 1.66 12.66 -18.61
C ARG A 295 0.97 11.39 -19.08
N VAL A 296 -0.34 11.42 -19.12
CA VAL A 296 -1.12 10.36 -19.75
C VAL A 296 -0.76 10.29 -21.23
N ALA A 297 -0.26 9.15 -21.66
CA ALA A 297 0.15 8.88 -23.03
C ALA A 297 -0.97 8.20 -23.84
N GLN A 298 -1.60 7.18 -23.24
CA GLN A 298 -2.69 6.42 -23.87
C GLN A 298 -3.43 5.56 -22.87
N ARG A 299 -4.61 5.11 -23.28
CA ARG A 299 -5.34 4.01 -22.64
C ARG A 299 -4.82 2.68 -23.19
N LEU A 300 -4.65 1.69 -22.33
CA LEU A 300 -4.26 0.34 -22.74
C LEU A 300 -5.49 -0.47 -23.14
N VAL A 301 -6.09 -0.09 -24.26
CA VAL A 301 -7.27 -0.78 -24.79
C VAL A 301 -6.87 -2.14 -25.31
N ALA A 302 -7.62 -3.16 -24.91
CA ALA A 302 -7.47 -4.55 -25.38
C ALA A 302 -8.80 -5.04 -25.96
N PRO A 303 -8.81 -6.10 -26.77
CA PRO A 303 -10.04 -6.83 -27.06
C PRO A 303 -10.67 -7.26 -25.75
N THR A 304 -11.83 -6.71 -25.42
CA THR A 304 -12.54 -7.02 -24.18
C THR A 304 -13.12 -8.44 -24.27
N THR A 305 -12.91 -9.22 -23.23
CA THR A 305 -13.59 -10.49 -23.02
C THR A 305 -14.71 -10.35 -21.99
N LEU A 306 -15.57 -11.33 -21.86
CA LEU A 306 -16.62 -11.30 -20.83
C LEU A 306 -16.00 -11.25 -19.43
N PRO A 307 -16.67 -10.63 -18.45
CA PRO A 307 -16.33 -10.77 -17.05
C PRO A 307 -16.17 -12.22 -16.63
N VAL A 308 -15.34 -12.45 -15.64
CA VAL A 308 -15.09 -13.76 -15.03
C VAL A 308 -16.36 -14.29 -14.38
N GLY A 309 -16.73 -15.52 -14.66
CA GLY A 309 -17.96 -16.19 -14.15
C GLY A 309 -19.08 -16.34 -15.16
N LEU A 310 -19.04 -15.61 -16.29
CA LEU A 310 -20.08 -15.66 -17.33
C LEU A 310 -19.84 -16.77 -18.38
N GLY A 311 -18.64 -17.31 -18.46
CA GLY A 311 -18.28 -18.36 -19.40
C GLY A 311 -18.31 -17.95 -20.88
N GLY A 312 -17.94 -18.87 -21.76
CA GLY A 312 -18.16 -18.74 -23.20
C GLY A 312 -17.31 -17.72 -23.94
N SER A 313 -16.26 -17.16 -23.33
CA SER A 313 -15.39 -16.16 -23.94
C SER A 313 -14.01 -16.74 -24.30
N GLU A 314 -13.45 -16.25 -25.40
CA GLU A 314 -12.06 -16.52 -25.78
C GLU A 314 -11.21 -15.27 -25.49
N PRO A 315 -10.50 -15.20 -24.34
CA PRO A 315 -9.69 -14.06 -23.99
C PRO A 315 -8.51 -13.91 -24.96
N ARG A 316 -8.06 -12.66 -25.14
CA ARG A 316 -6.89 -12.34 -25.95
C ARG A 316 -5.88 -11.56 -25.12
N VAL A 317 -4.61 -11.94 -25.27
CA VAL A 317 -3.50 -11.19 -24.65
C VAL A 317 -3.14 -10.02 -25.54
N SER A 318 -3.10 -8.84 -24.96
CA SER A 318 -2.47 -7.64 -25.55
C SER A 318 -1.09 -7.43 -24.95
N GLU A 319 -0.20 -6.72 -25.65
CA GLU A 319 1.15 -6.45 -25.16
C GLU A 319 1.66 -5.09 -25.58
N LEU A 320 2.58 -4.54 -24.76
CA LEU A 320 3.26 -3.27 -25.00
C LEU A 320 4.65 -3.31 -24.36
N GLY A 321 5.62 -2.59 -24.96
CA GLY A 321 6.90 -2.27 -24.34
C GLY A 321 6.83 -0.98 -23.54
N LEU A 322 7.12 -1.07 -22.25
CA LEU A 322 7.34 0.09 -21.39
C LEU A 322 8.75 0.61 -21.57
N VAL A 323 8.96 1.88 -21.25
CA VAL A 323 10.28 2.48 -21.07
C VAL A 323 10.50 2.81 -19.59
N PRO A 324 11.75 2.86 -19.10
CA PRO A 324 12.02 3.19 -17.69
C PRO A 324 11.35 4.49 -17.26
N GLY A 325 10.61 4.44 -16.16
CA GLY A 325 9.80 5.56 -15.65
C GLY A 325 8.33 5.55 -16.08
N ASP A 326 7.94 4.67 -17.01
CA ASP A 326 6.54 4.49 -17.35
C ASP A 326 5.74 3.97 -16.15
N ARG A 327 4.51 4.48 -16.02
CA ARG A 327 3.54 4.04 -15.01
C ARG A 327 2.27 3.54 -15.68
N VAL A 328 1.72 2.46 -15.15
CA VAL A 328 0.43 1.90 -15.54
C VAL A 328 -0.54 2.08 -14.37
N LEU A 329 -1.60 2.85 -14.57
CA LEU A 329 -2.66 3.07 -13.60
C LEU A 329 -3.85 2.18 -13.94
N CYS A 330 -4.17 1.23 -13.05
CA CYS A 330 -5.42 0.48 -13.04
C CYS A 330 -6.39 1.14 -12.04
N PHE A 331 -7.68 1.11 -12.34
CA PHE A 331 -8.73 1.69 -11.50
C PHE A 331 -10.06 0.98 -11.73
N THR A 332 -10.90 0.95 -10.72
CA THR A 332 -12.27 0.43 -10.81
C THR A 332 -13.24 1.52 -11.26
N ASP A 333 -14.42 1.14 -11.73
CA ASP A 333 -15.41 2.08 -12.27
C ASP A 333 -15.93 3.08 -11.23
N GLY A 334 -16.01 2.69 -9.94
CA GLY A 334 -16.31 3.62 -8.85
C GLY A 334 -15.38 4.82 -8.75
N VAL A 335 -14.21 4.78 -9.42
CA VAL A 335 -13.34 5.95 -9.55
C VAL A 335 -13.92 7.01 -10.50
N VAL A 336 -14.65 6.62 -11.53
CA VAL A 336 -15.10 7.50 -12.63
C VAL A 336 -16.62 7.66 -12.71
N GLU A 337 -17.41 6.70 -12.23
CA GLU A 337 -18.87 6.70 -12.33
C GLU A 337 -19.56 7.48 -11.21
N GLU A 338 -18.85 7.85 -10.16
CA GLU A 338 -19.44 8.56 -9.03
C GLU A 338 -19.85 9.99 -9.38
N HIS A 339 -21.01 10.41 -8.87
CA HIS A 339 -21.61 11.71 -9.17
C HIS A 339 -21.03 12.82 -8.28
N LYS A 340 -20.68 13.95 -8.86
CA LYS A 340 -20.35 15.17 -8.12
C LYS A 340 -21.55 15.69 -7.35
N SER A 341 -21.28 16.52 -6.35
CA SER A 341 -22.30 17.26 -5.57
C SER A 341 -23.31 18.06 -6.41
N GLY A 342 -23.15 18.12 -7.74
CA GLY A 342 -24.05 18.77 -8.72
C GLY A 342 -24.75 17.81 -9.68
N GLY A 343 -24.58 16.48 -9.55
CA GLY A 343 -25.25 15.48 -10.39
C GLY A 343 -24.54 15.17 -11.72
N GLU A 344 -23.37 15.75 -12.00
CA GLU A 344 -22.52 15.35 -13.12
C GLU A 344 -21.58 14.22 -12.69
N GLU A 345 -21.39 13.21 -13.54
CA GLU A 345 -20.38 12.18 -13.34
C GLU A 345 -18.97 12.78 -13.31
N PHE A 346 -18.09 12.23 -12.48
CA PHE A 346 -16.69 12.67 -12.45
C PHE A 346 -16.02 12.42 -13.79
N GLY A 347 -16.22 11.25 -14.37
CA GLY A 347 -15.77 10.88 -15.73
C GLY A 347 -14.25 10.66 -15.84
N GLU A 348 -13.89 9.90 -16.85
CA GLU A 348 -12.49 9.53 -17.10
C GLU A 348 -11.61 10.72 -17.54
N ASP A 349 -12.17 11.70 -18.24
CA ASP A 349 -11.41 12.89 -18.66
C ASP A 349 -10.86 13.66 -17.44
N GLN A 350 -11.65 13.75 -16.37
CA GLN A 350 -11.21 14.40 -15.14
C GLN A 350 -10.16 13.57 -14.38
N LEU A 351 -10.29 12.23 -14.40
CA LEU A 351 -9.23 11.35 -13.89
C LEU A 351 -7.92 11.62 -14.64
N ILE A 352 -7.96 11.70 -15.96
CA ILE A 352 -6.79 11.99 -16.80
C ILE A 352 -6.18 13.36 -16.46
N ASP A 353 -7.01 14.38 -16.27
CA ASP A 353 -6.53 15.73 -15.90
C ASP A 353 -5.87 15.72 -14.52
N CYS A 354 -6.45 15.04 -13.53
CA CYS A 354 -5.88 14.88 -12.20
C CYS A 354 -4.53 14.13 -12.26
N VAL A 355 -4.46 13.04 -13.01
CA VAL A 355 -3.20 12.28 -13.21
C VAL A 355 -2.15 13.18 -13.83
N ASN A 356 -2.46 13.89 -14.90
CA ASN A 356 -1.54 14.82 -15.57
C ASN A 356 -1.03 15.93 -14.65
N GLN A 357 -1.88 16.45 -13.77
CA GLN A 357 -1.51 17.50 -12.82
C GLN A 357 -0.53 16.95 -11.76
N LEU A 358 -0.83 15.78 -11.19
CA LEU A 358 -0.05 15.17 -10.13
C LEU A 358 1.31 14.66 -10.64
N GLU A 359 1.35 14.05 -11.80
CA GLU A 359 2.58 13.55 -12.42
C GLU A 359 3.60 14.66 -12.68
N ARG A 360 3.16 15.88 -13.03
CA ARG A 360 4.06 17.05 -13.19
C ARG A 360 4.79 17.44 -11.90
N THR A 361 4.34 16.98 -10.75
CA THR A 361 5.03 17.25 -9.46
C THR A 361 6.33 16.47 -9.30
N GLY A 362 6.58 15.44 -10.12
CA GLY A 362 7.75 14.58 -10.04
C GLY A 362 7.84 13.74 -8.76
N ARG A 363 6.72 13.59 -8.04
CA ARG A 363 6.67 12.80 -6.80
C ARG A 363 6.75 11.30 -7.08
N GLY A 364 7.18 10.55 -6.07
CA GLY A 364 7.16 9.09 -6.11
C GLY A 364 5.75 8.50 -6.24
N ILE A 365 5.69 7.27 -6.73
CA ILE A 365 4.43 6.55 -7.04
C ILE A 365 3.42 6.54 -5.88
N ARG A 366 3.86 6.34 -4.63
CA ARG A 366 2.98 6.38 -3.44
C ARG A 366 2.31 7.73 -3.25
N ALA A 367 3.11 8.80 -3.31
CA ALA A 367 2.61 10.15 -3.12
C ALA A 367 1.64 10.55 -4.23
N VAL A 368 1.90 10.15 -5.47
CA VAL A 368 1.00 10.40 -6.61
C VAL A 368 -0.30 9.63 -6.45
N THR A 369 -0.26 8.32 -6.19
CA THR A 369 -1.46 7.48 -6.02
C THR A 369 -2.33 7.99 -4.87
N ARG A 370 -1.71 8.36 -3.74
CA ARG A 370 -2.42 8.93 -2.60
C ARG A 370 -3.04 10.28 -2.91
N SER A 371 -2.27 11.21 -3.51
CA SER A 371 -2.79 12.53 -3.86
C SER A 371 -3.93 12.43 -4.88
N LEU A 372 -3.87 11.44 -5.79
CA LEU A 372 -4.93 11.14 -6.74
C LEU A 372 -6.21 10.72 -6.00
N SER A 373 -6.14 9.71 -5.11
CA SER A 373 -7.29 9.29 -4.29
C SER A 373 -7.89 10.46 -3.51
N HIS A 374 -7.07 11.24 -2.82
CA HIS A 374 -7.54 12.40 -2.05
C HIS A 374 -8.23 13.45 -2.92
N THR A 375 -7.67 13.78 -4.10
CA THR A 375 -8.27 14.71 -5.07
C THR A 375 -9.62 14.19 -5.56
N LEU A 376 -9.69 12.91 -5.87
CA LEU A 376 -10.92 12.24 -6.29
C LEU A 376 -11.99 12.30 -5.19
N LYS A 377 -11.63 11.98 -3.96
CA LYS A 377 -12.54 12.03 -2.81
C LYS A 377 -13.09 13.44 -2.55
N GLN A 378 -12.22 14.46 -2.63
CA GLN A 378 -12.66 15.85 -2.50
C GLN A 378 -13.61 16.28 -3.64
N ALA A 379 -13.31 15.89 -4.88
CA ALA A 379 -14.16 16.23 -6.04
C ALA A 379 -15.57 15.61 -5.95
N ARG A 380 -15.68 14.45 -5.27
CA ARG A 380 -16.95 13.75 -5.02
C ARG A 380 -17.74 14.26 -3.81
N GLY A 381 -17.21 15.22 -3.06
CA GLY A 381 -17.85 15.75 -1.84
C GLY A 381 -17.70 14.89 -0.59
N GLY A 382 -16.72 13.97 -0.60
CA GLY A 382 -16.31 13.20 0.59
C GLY A 382 -17.14 11.94 0.89
N GLN A 383 -18.20 11.67 0.14
CA GLN A 383 -18.99 10.42 0.25
C GLN A 383 -18.69 9.54 -0.96
N THR A 384 -18.50 8.26 -0.73
CA THR A 384 -18.40 7.23 -1.77
C THR A 384 -19.63 6.34 -1.70
N SER A 385 -20.32 6.16 -2.83
CA SER A 385 -21.49 5.27 -2.94
C SER A 385 -21.08 3.85 -3.32
N ASP A 386 -19.88 3.70 -3.88
CA ASP A 386 -19.30 2.44 -4.33
C ASP A 386 -17.80 2.38 -3.99
N ASP A 387 -17.20 1.20 -4.10
CA ASP A 387 -15.76 1.01 -3.93
C ASP A 387 -14.99 1.76 -5.04
N ALA A 388 -13.90 2.39 -4.67
CA ALA A 388 -13.02 3.12 -5.59
C ALA A 388 -11.57 2.71 -5.34
N THR A 389 -11.05 1.89 -6.21
CA THR A 389 -9.72 1.31 -6.07
C THR A 389 -8.78 1.83 -7.15
N LEU A 390 -7.59 2.22 -6.71
CA LEU A 390 -6.49 2.63 -7.57
C LEU A 390 -5.29 1.72 -7.35
N LEU A 391 -4.64 1.30 -8.43
CA LEU A 391 -3.38 0.56 -8.38
C LEU A 391 -2.45 1.09 -9.47
N MET A 392 -1.34 1.64 -9.07
CA MET A 392 -0.31 2.15 -9.97
C MET A 392 0.92 1.23 -9.95
N VAL A 393 1.44 0.91 -11.12
CA VAL A 393 2.66 0.11 -11.32
C VAL A 393 3.67 0.98 -12.07
N GLU A 394 4.89 1.12 -11.58
CA GLU A 394 5.99 1.84 -12.22
C GLU A 394 7.09 0.85 -12.62
N TRP A 395 7.49 0.86 -13.88
CA TRP A 395 8.69 0.15 -14.32
C TRP A 395 9.89 1.09 -14.32
N ARG A 396 10.98 0.68 -13.63
CA ARG A 396 12.16 1.51 -13.39
C ARG A 396 13.36 1.16 -14.25
N GLY A 397 13.27 0.00 -14.95
CA GLY A 397 14.35 -0.51 -15.79
C GLY A 397 15.33 -1.46 -15.11
#